data_adfb0905c48992b0bca9267fef40e2ad
#
_entry.id   adfb0905c48992b0bca9267fef40e2ad
#
_cell.length_a   1.000
_cell.length_b   1.000
_cell.length_c   1.000
_cell.angle_alpha   90.00
_cell.angle_beta   90.00
_cell.angle_gamma   90.00
#
_symmetry.space_group_name_H-M   'P 1'
#
loop_
_entity.id
_entity.type
_entity.pdbx_description
1 polymer ?
#
loop_
_entity_poly.entity_id
_entity_poly.type
_entity_poly.pdbx_seq_one_letter_code
_entity_poly.pdbx_strand_id
1 'polypeptide(L)'
;GSEMCIRDRHNTMMNAQDIKNGTCIRLDGRLYFCVEFLHVKPGKGNTFMRTKLKDVVDGRVLERRFNIGEKLEDVRVERRPYQYLYAEGGDDIFMDNETFDQIPINKELVTGAAFMKEGDTVEVVRDASTNTVLYAEMPMKTVLKITYTEPGLKGDTATNTLKPATVETGATVKVPLFINEGELIEVDTRDGSYVSRVKA
;
A
#
# COMPACT_ATOMS: atom_id res chain seq x y z
N GLY A 1 -28.68 -23.71 -29.83
CA GLY A 1 -27.64 -22.71 -29.97
C GLY A 1 -27.44 -22.01 -28.65
N SER A 2 -26.41 -22.37 -27.94
CA SER A 2 -26.00 -21.66 -26.74
C SER A 2 -25.24 -20.42 -27.16
N GLU A 3 -25.91 -19.29 -27.15
CA GLU A 3 -25.19 -18.04 -27.19
C GLU A 3 -24.43 -17.87 -25.91
N MET A 4 -23.16 -18.17 -25.97
CA MET A 4 -22.25 -17.79 -24.94
C MET A 4 -22.17 -16.26 -24.96
N CYS A 5 -22.86 -15.62 -24.05
CA CYS A 5 -22.65 -14.21 -23.76
C CYS A 5 -21.16 -14.04 -23.46
N ILE A 6 -20.44 -13.54 -24.45
CA ILE A 6 -19.17 -12.88 -24.24
C ILE A 6 -19.48 -11.79 -23.24
N ARG A 7 -19.15 -12.03 -21.98
CA ARG A 7 -19.13 -10.96 -20.98
C ARG A 7 -18.18 -9.92 -21.54
N ASP A 8 -18.75 -8.86 -22.03
CA ASP A 8 -18.01 -7.66 -22.28
C ASP A 8 -17.21 -7.36 -21.02
N ARG A 9 -15.92 -7.63 -21.12
CA ARG A 9 -14.99 -7.06 -20.17
C ARG A 9 -15.13 -5.56 -20.41
N HIS A 10 -15.93 -4.93 -19.56
CA HIS A 10 -15.96 -3.48 -19.53
C HIS A 10 -14.61 -3.00 -18.98
N ASN A 11 -13.57 -3.21 -19.77
CA ASN A 11 -12.36 -2.42 -19.63
C ASN A 11 -12.78 -1.01 -19.97
N THR A 12 -13.02 -0.23 -18.93
CA THR A 12 -13.33 1.17 -19.08
C THR A 12 -12.09 1.83 -19.62
N MET A 13 -12.12 2.28 -20.87
CA MET A 13 -11.02 3.02 -21.47
C MET A 13 -11.22 4.50 -21.16
N MET A 14 -10.17 5.14 -20.69
CA MET A 14 -10.14 6.59 -20.47
C MET A 14 -9.15 7.27 -21.40
N ASN A 15 -9.34 8.55 -21.63
CA ASN A 15 -8.35 9.34 -22.33
C ASN A 15 -7.24 9.78 -21.37
N ALA A 16 -6.01 9.84 -21.88
CA ALA A 16 -4.85 10.22 -21.05
C ALA A 16 -5.01 11.60 -20.40
N GLN A 17 -5.69 12.55 -21.06
CA GLN A 17 -5.93 13.88 -20.49
C GLN A 17 -6.89 13.89 -19.30
N ASP A 18 -7.62 12.81 -19.07
CA ASP A 18 -8.56 12.67 -17.96
C ASP A 18 -7.93 12.07 -16.71
N ILE A 19 -6.65 11.71 -16.77
CA ILE A 19 -5.91 11.13 -15.64
C ILE A 19 -5.80 12.14 -14.49
N LYS A 20 -6.00 11.65 -13.28
CA LYS A 20 -5.92 12.44 -12.03
C LYS A 20 -5.14 11.66 -10.98
N ASN A 21 -4.74 12.34 -9.90
CA ASN A 21 -4.16 11.68 -8.75
C ASN A 21 -5.14 10.64 -8.18
N GLY A 22 -4.64 9.44 -7.91
CA GLY A 22 -5.46 8.32 -7.44
C GLY A 22 -6.10 7.48 -8.55
N THR A 23 -6.00 7.89 -9.81
CA THR A 23 -6.48 7.06 -10.93
C THR A 23 -5.65 5.78 -11.02
N CYS A 24 -6.34 4.64 -11.07
CA CYS A 24 -5.70 3.34 -11.26
C CYS A 24 -5.78 2.94 -12.74
N ILE A 25 -4.65 2.66 -13.34
CA ILE A 25 -4.57 2.21 -14.74
C ILE A 25 -3.81 0.90 -14.85
N ARG A 26 -4.16 0.10 -15.86
CA ARG A 26 -3.38 -1.07 -16.26
C ARG A 26 -2.46 -0.70 -17.41
N LEU A 27 -1.18 -0.98 -17.23
CA LEU A 27 -0.15 -0.72 -18.23
C LEU A 27 0.79 -1.91 -18.29
N ASP A 28 0.92 -2.51 -19.48
CA ASP A 28 1.79 -3.70 -19.70
C ASP A 28 1.52 -4.84 -18.69
N GLY A 29 0.26 -5.07 -18.36
CA GLY A 29 -0.16 -6.12 -17.43
C GLY A 29 0.03 -5.79 -15.95
N ARG A 30 0.54 -4.62 -15.62
CA ARG A 30 0.73 -4.16 -14.24
C ARG A 30 -0.22 -3.03 -13.91
N LEU A 31 -0.57 -2.92 -12.63
CA LEU A 31 -1.44 -1.86 -12.13
C LEU A 31 -0.63 -0.74 -11.51
N TYR A 32 -1.01 0.49 -11.84
CA TYR A 32 -0.37 1.70 -11.34
C TYR A 32 -1.40 2.69 -10.83
N PHE A 33 -1.06 3.39 -9.74
CA PHE A 33 -1.77 4.60 -9.33
C PHE A 33 -1.04 5.83 -9.84
N CYS A 34 -1.78 6.79 -10.39
CA CYS A 34 -1.23 8.09 -10.69
C CYS A 34 -1.03 8.87 -9.39
N VAL A 35 0.20 9.22 -9.07
CA VAL A 35 0.54 10.03 -7.88
C VAL A 35 0.80 11.49 -8.19
N GLU A 36 1.14 11.80 -9.44
CA GLU A 36 1.33 13.16 -9.93
C GLU A 36 1.04 13.23 -11.43
N PHE A 37 0.42 14.29 -11.87
CA PHE A 37 0.19 14.53 -13.29
C PHE A 37 0.41 16.00 -13.65
N LEU A 38 0.87 16.23 -14.86
CA LEU A 38 1.07 17.56 -15.40
C LEU A 38 0.69 17.59 -16.87
N HIS A 39 -0.15 18.55 -17.24
CA HIS A 39 -0.52 18.82 -18.62
C HIS A 39 0.52 19.78 -19.23
N VAL A 40 1.34 19.29 -20.14
CA VAL A 40 2.43 20.07 -20.75
C VAL A 40 2.02 20.52 -22.13
N LYS A 41 2.03 21.84 -22.32
CA LYS A 41 1.79 22.51 -23.62
C LYS A 41 3.12 23.13 -24.09
N PRO A 42 3.93 22.41 -24.88
CA PRO A 42 5.18 22.97 -25.36
C PRO A 42 4.90 24.09 -26.38
N GLY A 43 5.82 25.04 -26.47
CA GLY A 43 5.71 26.11 -27.46
C GLY A 43 5.81 25.61 -28.92
N LYS A 44 6.45 24.48 -29.12
CA LYS A 44 6.50 23.74 -30.40
C LYS A 44 6.28 22.26 -30.09
N GLY A 45 5.40 21.61 -30.83
CA GLY A 45 5.07 20.19 -30.68
C GLY A 45 3.71 19.93 -30.06
N ASN A 46 3.37 18.65 -29.90
CA ASN A 46 2.07 18.22 -29.41
C ASN A 46 2.00 18.32 -27.90
N THR A 47 0.82 18.68 -27.40
CA THR A 47 0.51 18.64 -25.97
C THR A 47 0.53 17.19 -25.47
N PHE A 48 1.10 16.97 -24.30
CA PHE A 48 1.16 15.65 -23.68
C PHE A 48 0.91 15.72 -22.18
N MET A 49 0.58 14.56 -21.59
CA MET A 49 0.45 14.39 -20.15
C MET A 49 1.73 13.75 -19.61
N ARG A 50 2.35 14.39 -18.65
CA ARG A 50 3.48 13.82 -17.89
C ARG A 50 2.94 13.30 -16.57
N THR A 51 3.17 12.03 -16.28
CA THR A 51 2.63 11.37 -15.11
C THR A 51 3.71 10.67 -14.31
N LYS A 52 3.54 10.64 -13.01
CA LYS A 52 4.26 9.73 -12.12
C LYS A 52 3.29 8.63 -11.69
N LEU A 53 3.68 7.40 -11.97
CA LEU A 53 2.87 6.21 -11.72
C LEU A 53 3.55 5.35 -10.67
N LYS A 54 2.81 4.98 -9.64
CA LYS A 54 3.28 4.10 -8.57
C LYS A 54 2.72 2.70 -8.79
N ASP A 55 3.62 1.71 -8.90
CA ASP A 55 3.22 0.31 -8.98
C ASP A 55 2.53 -0.11 -7.69
N VAL A 56 1.37 -0.76 -7.79
CA VAL A 56 0.57 -1.15 -6.62
C VAL A 56 1.19 -2.31 -5.84
N VAL A 57 2.05 -3.13 -6.48
CA VAL A 57 2.65 -4.31 -5.88
C VAL A 57 3.99 -3.96 -5.20
N ASP A 58 4.93 -3.39 -5.95
CA ASP A 58 6.29 -3.14 -5.43
C ASP A 58 6.54 -1.70 -4.97
N GLY A 59 5.59 -0.80 -5.20
CA GLY A 59 5.69 0.59 -4.78
C GLY A 59 6.64 1.46 -5.60
N ARG A 60 7.25 0.92 -6.65
CA ARG A 60 8.15 1.68 -7.52
C ARG A 60 7.40 2.77 -8.26
N VAL A 61 8.03 3.93 -8.35
CA VAL A 61 7.49 5.07 -9.08
C VAL A 61 8.23 5.20 -10.40
N LEU A 62 7.47 5.27 -11.49
CA LEU A 62 8.01 5.56 -12.81
C LEU A 62 7.36 6.82 -13.39
N GLU A 63 8.08 7.49 -14.26
CA GLU A 63 7.58 8.62 -15.01
C GLU A 63 7.17 8.16 -16.41
N ARG A 64 5.96 8.52 -16.83
CA ARG A 64 5.43 8.16 -18.13
C ARG A 64 4.77 9.36 -18.80
N ARG A 65 5.00 9.50 -20.11
CA ARG A 65 4.33 10.48 -20.95
C ARG A 65 3.23 9.80 -21.76
N PHE A 66 2.09 10.44 -21.84
CA PHE A 66 0.98 10.01 -22.68
C PHE A 66 0.62 11.14 -23.63
N ASN A 67 0.33 10.79 -24.88
CA ASN A 67 -0.16 11.76 -25.84
C ASN A 67 -1.63 12.08 -25.53
N ILE A 68 -2.04 13.31 -25.85
CA ILE A 68 -3.46 13.68 -25.76
C ILE A 68 -4.27 12.79 -26.66
N GLY A 69 -5.38 12.24 -26.13
CA GLY A 69 -6.23 11.30 -26.85
C GLY A 69 -5.79 9.84 -26.80
N GLU A 70 -4.61 9.55 -26.24
CA GLU A 70 -4.18 8.17 -26.00
C GLU A 70 -5.14 7.46 -25.04
N LYS A 71 -5.52 6.23 -25.38
CA LYS A 71 -6.46 5.44 -24.56
C LYS A 71 -5.71 4.65 -23.52
N LEU A 72 -6.15 4.74 -22.27
CA LEU A 72 -5.63 4.00 -21.13
C LEU A 72 -6.70 3.10 -20.57
N GLU A 73 -6.31 1.92 -20.09
CA GLU A 73 -7.22 1.03 -19.40
C GLU A 73 -7.41 1.51 -17.96
N ASP A 74 -8.59 2.06 -17.68
CA ASP A 74 -8.99 2.50 -16.35
C ASP A 74 -9.48 1.30 -15.55
N VAL A 75 -8.91 1.09 -14.36
CA VAL A 75 -9.31 0.02 -13.46
C VAL A 75 -10.09 0.61 -12.29
N ARG A 76 -11.36 0.27 -12.22
CA ARG A 76 -12.22 0.69 -11.12
C ARG A 76 -11.93 -0.16 -9.90
N VAL A 77 -11.49 0.46 -8.81
CA VAL A 77 -11.16 -0.23 -7.57
C VAL A 77 -12.23 -0.02 -6.51
N GLU A 78 -12.46 -1.07 -5.74
CA GLU A 78 -13.30 -1.07 -4.54
C GLU A 78 -12.42 -1.36 -3.34
N ARG A 79 -12.60 -0.59 -2.27
CA ARG A 79 -11.87 -0.74 -1.01
C ARG A 79 -12.81 -1.22 0.08
N ARG A 80 -12.41 -2.26 0.80
CA ARG A 80 -13.20 -2.83 1.90
C ARG A 80 -12.33 -3.16 3.09
N PRO A 81 -12.82 -2.95 4.33
CA PRO A 81 -12.10 -3.34 5.52
C PRO A 81 -12.18 -4.84 5.77
N TYR A 82 -11.03 -5.44 6.02
CA TYR A 82 -10.87 -6.84 6.41
C TYR A 82 -10.07 -6.91 7.70
N GLN A 83 -10.25 -7.99 8.43
CA GLN A 83 -9.47 -8.27 9.64
C GLN A 83 -8.42 -9.34 9.33
N TYR A 84 -7.18 -9.09 9.74
CA TYR A 84 -6.13 -10.09 9.65
C TYR A 84 -6.34 -11.17 10.71
N LEU A 85 -6.31 -12.44 10.32
CA LEU A 85 -6.49 -13.56 11.20
C LEU A 85 -5.17 -14.26 11.53
N TYR A 86 -4.52 -14.84 10.53
CA TYR A 86 -3.28 -15.61 10.71
C TYR A 86 -2.55 -15.79 9.37
N ALA A 87 -1.30 -16.21 9.46
CA ALA A 87 -0.51 -16.57 8.30
C ALA A 87 -0.58 -18.08 8.05
N GLU A 88 -0.72 -18.48 6.79
CA GLU A 88 -0.71 -19.87 6.37
C GLU A 88 0.12 -20.03 5.10
N GLY A 89 1.28 -20.70 5.22
CA GLY A 89 2.21 -20.83 4.11
C GLY A 89 2.72 -19.47 3.61
N GLY A 90 2.61 -19.22 2.31
CA GLY A 90 2.97 -17.94 1.70
C GLY A 90 1.86 -16.89 1.71
N ASP A 91 0.71 -17.19 2.32
CA ASP A 91 -0.46 -16.33 2.33
C ASP A 91 -0.80 -15.83 3.73
N ASP A 92 -1.39 -14.65 3.79
CA ASP A 92 -2.06 -14.14 4.98
C ASP A 92 -3.56 -14.32 4.82
N ILE A 93 -4.24 -14.77 5.87
CA ILE A 93 -5.67 -15.02 5.86
C ILE A 93 -6.41 -13.85 6.49
N PHE A 94 -7.36 -13.31 5.75
CA PHE A 94 -8.18 -12.17 6.15
C PHE A 94 -9.66 -12.53 6.15
N MET A 95 -10.41 -11.86 7.01
CA MET A 95 -11.87 -12.01 7.12
C MET A 95 -12.56 -10.70 6.80
N ASP A 96 -13.54 -10.75 5.91
CA ASP A 96 -14.40 -9.61 5.60
C ASP A 96 -15.20 -9.21 6.85
N ASN A 97 -15.12 -7.96 7.27
CA ASN A 97 -15.83 -7.46 8.45
C ASN A 97 -17.36 -7.44 8.29
N GLU A 98 -17.85 -7.49 7.07
CA GLU A 98 -19.29 -7.48 6.80
C GLU A 98 -19.85 -8.89 6.58
N THR A 99 -19.19 -9.68 5.74
CA THR A 99 -19.71 -11.00 5.34
C THR A 99 -19.11 -12.15 6.15
N PHE A 100 -18.01 -11.89 6.89
CA PHE A 100 -17.24 -12.89 7.65
C PHE A 100 -16.59 -13.98 6.78
N ASP A 101 -16.56 -13.78 5.47
CA ASP A 101 -15.85 -14.67 4.56
C ASP A 101 -14.34 -14.52 4.74
N GLN A 102 -13.64 -15.66 4.75
CA GLN A 102 -12.19 -15.69 4.85
C GLN A 102 -11.57 -15.84 3.46
N ILE A 103 -10.54 -15.06 3.20
CA ILE A 103 -9.80 -15.10 1.94
C ILE A 103 -8.30 -15.16 2.19
N PRO A 104 -7.54 -15.94 1.38
CA PRO A 104 -6.09 -15.87 1.38
C PRO A 104 -5.60 -14.74 0.46
N ILE A 105 -4.60 -14.00 0.92
CA ILE A 105 -3.90 -13.00 0.10
C ILE A 105 -2.41 -13.28 0.23
N ASN A 106 -1.71 -13.37 -0.91
CA ASN A 106 -0.27 -13.57 -0.91
C ASN A 106 0.43 -12.44 -0.15
N LYS A 107 1.39 -12.80 0.70
CA LYS A 107 2.12 -11.84 1.56
C LYS A 107 2.78 -10.71 0.77
N GLU A 108 3.21 -10.97 -0.45
CA GLU A 108 3.83 -9.97 -1.32
C GLU A 108 2.85 -8.87 -1.74
N LEU A 109 1.55 -9.15 -1.70
CA LEU A 109 0.49 -8.20 -2.02
C LEU A 109 0.02 -7.39 -0.80
N VAL A 110 0.56 -7.63 0.38
CA VAL A 110 0.17 -6.95 1.62
C VAL A 110 1.21 -5.90 1.98
N THR A 111 0.84 -4.63 1.83
CA THR A 111 1.72 -3.51 2.21
C THR A 111 1.69 -3.32 3.72
N GLY A 112 2.87 -3.29 4.34
CA GLY A 112 3.00 -3.15 5.79
C GLY A 112 2.83 -4.46 6.56
N ALA A 113 2.90 -5.61 5.89
CA ALA A 113 2.72 -6.93 6.52
C ALA A 113 3.66 -7.20 7.70
N ALA A 114 4.86 -6.63 7.69
CA ALA A 114 5.83 -6.78 8.78
C ALA A 114 5.35 -6.16 10.10
N PHE A 115 4.41 -5.24 10.06
CA PHE A 115 3.85 -4.53 11.22
C PHE A 115 2.43 -4.96 11.55
N MET A 116 1.93 -5.97 10.88
CA MET A 116 0.58 -6.49 11.02
C MET A 116 0.53 -7.58 12.10
N LYS A 117 -0.47 -7.47 12.97
CA LYS A 117 -0.72 -8.46 14.02
C LYS A 117 -2.17 -8.95 13.93
N GLU A 118 -2.43 -10.11 14.51
CA GLU A 118 -3.76 -10.69 14.58
C GLU A 118 -4.78 -9.69 15.12
N GLY A 119 -5.92 -9.59 14.44
CA GLY A 119 -6.98 -8.66 14.78
C GLY A 119 -6.87 -7.28 14.15
N ASP A 120 -5.75 -6.95 13.50
CA ASP A 120 -5.59 -5.67 12.82
C ASP A 120 -6.54 -5.56 11.62
N THR A 121 -7.10 -4.37 11.44
CA THR A 121 -7.91 -4.04 10.28
C THR A 121 -7.02 -3.58 9.14
N VAL A 122 -7.20 -4.20 7.98
CA VAL A 122 -6.52 -3.83 6.74
C VAL A 122 -7.55 -3.43 5.69
N GLU A 123 -7.13 -2.64 4.74
CA GLU A 123 -7.95 -2.28 3.60
C GLU A 123 -7.59 -3.18 2.42
N VAL A 124 -8.55 -3.97 1.95
CA VAL A 124 -8.39 -4.83 0.78
C VAL A 124 -8.93 -4.11 -0.44
N VAL A 125 -8.09 -4.00 -1.45
CA VAL A 125 -8.41 -3.31 -2.70
C VAL A 125 -8.67 -4.35 -3.78
N ARG A 126 -9.86 -4.27 -4.39
CA ARG A 126 -10.32 -5.19 -5.43
C ARG A 126 -10.58 -4.46 -6.73
N ASP A 127 -10.43 -5.18 -7.83
CA ASP A 127 -10.98 -4.77 -9.11
C ASP A 127 -12.50 -4.95 -9.06
N ALA A 128 -13.25 -3.85 -9.12
CA ALA A 128 -14.72 -3.87 -9.01
C ALA A 128 -15.39 -4.61 -10.17
N SER A 129 -14.74 -4.69 -11.34
CA SER A 129 -15.32 -5.35 -12.52
C SER A 129 -15.15 -6.88 -12.49
N THR A 130 -14.05 -7.37 -11.98
CA THR A 130 -13.73 -8.82 -11.92
C THR A 130 -13.86 -9.41 -10.52
N ASN A 131 -14.03 -8.58 -9.51
CA ASN A 131 -14.03 -8.95 -8.09
C ASN A 131 -12.72 -9.65 -7.65
N THR A 132 -11.62 -9.36 -8.33
CA THR A 132 -10.30 -9.92 -8.05
C THR A 132 -9.58 -9.05 -7.02
N VAL A 133 -8.97 -9.67 -6.01
CA VAL A 133 -8.12 -8.96 -5.05
C VAL A 133 -6.86 -8.49 -5.75
N LEU A 134 -6.58 -7.20 -5.65
CA LEU A 134 -5.38 -6.59 -6.22
C LEU A 134 -4.25 -6.52 -5.20
N TYR A 135 -4.53 -6.02 -4.02
CA TYR A 135 -3.60 -5.92 -2.90
C TYR A 135 -4.35 -5.60 -1.61
N ALA A 136 -3.63 -5.65 -0.49
CA ALA A 136 -4.11 -5.19 0.80
C ALA A 136 -3.08 -4.24 1.43
N GLU A 137 -3.53 -3.30 2.23
CA GLU A 137 -2.63 -2.38 2.90
C GLU A 137 -3.04 -2.13 4.34
N MET A 138 -2.04 -2.06 5.20
CA MET A 138 -2.20 -1.60 6.57
C MET A 138 -2.53 -0.11 6.61
N PRO A 139 -3.21 0.37 7.65
CA PRO A 139 -3.26 1.80 7.92
C PRO A 139 -1.86 2.39 7.92
N MET A 140 -1.73 3.65 7.53
CA MET A 140 -0.43 4.33 7.44
C MET A 140 0.36 4.31 8.74
N LYS A 141 -0.33 4.25 9.87
CA LYS A 141 0.27 4.23 11.20
C LYS A 141 -0.34 3.12 12.03
N THR A 142 0.49 2.47 12.84
CA THR A 142 0.05 1.45 13.79
C THR A 142 0.80 1.59 15.10
N VAL A 143 0.17 1.14 16.17
CA VAL A 143 0.78 1.14 17.50
C VAL A 143 1.30 -0.26 17.81
N LEU A 144 2.59 -0.35 18.15
CA LEU A 144 3.26 -1.60 18.45
C LEU A 144 4.02 -1.50 19.77
N LYS A 145 4.07 -2.63 20.48
CA LYS A 145 4.82 -2.75 21.73
C LYS A 145 6.26 -3.15 21.43
N ILE A 146 7.21 -2.51 22.10
CA ILE A 146 8.62 -2.89 22.06
C ILE A 146 8.81 -4.16 22.90
N THR A 147 9.27 -5.23 22.27
CA THR A 147 9.54 -6.50 22.94
C THR A 147 11.01 -6.65 23.36
N TYR A 148 11.92 -6.03 22.61
CA TYR A 148 13.34 -6.02 22.93
C TYR A 148 14.01 -4.75 22.41
N THR A 149 14.84 -4.14 23.23
CA THR A 149 15.77 -3.09 22.81
C THR A 149 16.90 -2.98 23.84
N GLU A 150 18.09 -2.62 23.39
CA GLU A 150 19.18 -2.34 24.30
C GLU A 150 18.99 -0.99 24.98
N PRO A 151 19.43 -0.83 26.25
CA PRO A 151 19.37 0.47 26.91
C PRO A 151 20.30 1.46 26.19
N GLY A 152 19.84 2.71 26.03
CA GLY A 152 20.68 3.78 25.51
C GLY A 152 21.84 4.06 26.46
N LEU A 153 23.05 4.17 25.92
CA LEU A 153 24.25 4.50 26.73
C LEU A 153 24.17 5.96 27.17
N LYS A 154 24.41 6.19 28.48
CA LYS A 154 24.61 7.53 29.02
C LYS A 154 25.89 8.12 28.43
N GLY A 155 25.77 9.24 27.72
CA GLY A 155 26.91 9.94 27.12
C GLY A 155 26.91 10.05 25.63
N ASP A 156 25.98 9.39 24.94
CA ASP A 156 25.72 9.65 23.52
C ASP A 156 25.02 10.99 23.37
N THR A 157 25.80 12.02 23.14
CA THR A 157 25.32 13.40 22.98
C THR A 157 24.82 13.74 21.57
N ALA A 158 24.79 12.78 20.67
CA ALA A 158 24.28 12.98 19.32
C ALA A 158 22.76 13.10 19.36
N THR A 159 22.23 14.27 19.02
CA THR A 159 20.82 14.64 19.11
C THR A 159 19.88 13.85 18.20
N ASN A 160 20.40 13.02 17.29
CA ASN A 160 19.61 12.22 16.34
C ASN A 160 20.04 10.74 16.30
N THR A 161 20.64 10.23 17.37
CA THR A 161 21.06 8.84 17.42
C THR A 161 19.84 7.94 17.65
N LEU A 162 19.69 6.96 16.78
CA LEU A 162 18.66 5.93 16.87
C LEU A 162 19.29 4.59 17.24
N LYS A 163 18.53 3.74 17.89
CA LYS A 163 18.90 2.36 18.19
C LYS A 163 17.89 1.37 17.62
N PRO A 164 18.30 0.14 17.29
CA PRO A 164 17.34 -0.87 16.84
C PRO A 164 16.48 -1.33 18.02
N ALA A 165 15.21 -1.56 17.75
CA ALA A 165 14.24 -2.15 18.66
C ALA A 165 13.42 -3.20 17.93
N THR A 166 13.13 -4.30 18.61
CA THR A 166 12.23 -5.32 18.09
C THR A 166 10.83 -5.08 18.64
N VAL A 167 9.85 -5.05 17.75
CA VAL A 167 8.43 -4.88 18.09
C VAL A 167 7.72 -6.25 18.17
N GLU A 168 6.52 -6.25 18.71
CA GLU A 168 5.73 -7.46 18.96
C GLU A 168 5.46 -8.33 17.72
N THR A 169 5.52 -7.76 16.52
CA THR A 169 5.37 -8.50 15.27
C THR A 169 6.67 -9.17 14.80
N GLY A 170 7.78 -8.98 15.50
CA GLY A 170 9.09 -9.48 15.13
C GLY A 170 9.91 -8.56 14.22
N ALA A 171 9.32 -7.45 13.76
CA ALA A 171 10.02 -6.48 12.94
C ALA A 171 11.00 -5.63 13.76
N THR A 172 12.01 -5.11 13.09
CA THR A 172 12.99 -4.18 13.70
C THR A 172 12.71 -2.76 13.26
N VAL A 173 12.64 -1.85 14.23
CA VAL A 173 12.38 -0.42 14.02
C VAL A 173 13.50 0.39 14.68
N LYS A 174 13.96 1.44 14.01
CA LYS A 174 14.92 2.39 14.61
C LYS A 174 14.16 3.38 15.49
N VAL A 175 14.52 3.41 16.78
CA VAL A 175 13.85 4.25 17.78
C VAL A 175 14.85 5.18 18.48
N PRO A 176 14.39 6.31 19.06
CA PRO A 176 15.26 7.15 19.91
C PRO A 176 15.83 6.38 21.09
N LEU A 177 16.98 6.81 21.60
CA LEU A 177 17.69 6.12 22.69
C LEU A 177 16.89 6.02 23.99
N PHE A 178 15.93 6.93 24.23
CA PHE A 178 15.10 6.95 25.44
C PHE A 178 13.97 5.91 25.46
N ILE A 179 13.71 5.23 24.35
CA ILE A 179 12.67 4.19 24.26
C ILE A 179 13.16 2.91 24.94
N ASN A 180 12.32 2.33 25.81
CA ASN A 180 12.61 1.12 26.56
C ASN A 180 11.68 -0.03 26.19
N GLU A 181 12.08 -1.25 26.59
CA GLU A 181 11.21 -2.42 26.46
C GLU A 181 9.88 -2.21 27.18
N GLY A 182 8.81 -2.74 26.58
CA GLY A 182 7.44 -2.65 27.11
C GLY A 182 6.72 -1.35 26.76
N GLU A 183 7.39 -0.37 26.20
CA GLU A 183 6.75 0.87 25.75
C GLU A 183 6.00 0.66 24.42
N LEU A 184 4.94 1.43 24.25
CA LEU A 184 4.17 1.49 23.00
C LEU A 184 4.69 2.63 22.14
N ILE A 185 4.88 2.33 20.86
CA ILE A 185 5.28 3.31 19.86
C ILE A 185 4.32 3.30 18.67
N GLU A 186 4.18 4.45 18.04
CA GLU A 186 3.51 4.58 16.75
C GLU A 186 4.56 4.48 15.64
N VAL A 187 4.29 3.62 14.65
CA VAL A 187 5.18 3.33 13.54
C VAL A 187 4.45 3.64 12.24
N ASP A 188 5.15 4.25 11.29
CA ASP A 188 4.67 4.39 9.92
C ASP A 188 4.87 3.05 9.19
N THR A 189 3.78 2.45 8.74
CA THR A 189 3.81 1.12 8.11
C THR A 189 4.37 1.11 6.70
N ARG A 190 4.52 2.27 6.07
CA ARG A 190 5.04 2.40 4.71
C ARG A 190 6.54 2.19 4.63
N ASP A 191 7.28 2.73 5.60
CA ASP A 191 8.75 2.69 5.64
C ASP A 191 9.31 2.09 6.93
N GLY A 192 8.46 1.77 7.91
CA GLY A 192 8.89 1.22 9.19
C GLY A 192 9.51 2.24 10.13
N SER A 193 9.28 3.53 9.92
CA SER A 193 9.88 4.58 10.75
C SER A 193 9.11 4.82 12.04
N TYR A 194 9.84 5.16 13.10
CA TYR A 194 9.28 5.63 14.36
C TYR A 194 8.59 6.99 14.17
N VAL A 195 7.37 7.13 14.67
CA VAL A 195 6.62 8.38 14.63
C VAL A 195 6.62 9.05 16.01
N SER A 196 6.13 8.36 17.02
CA SER A 196 6.03 8.90 18.38
C SER A 196 5.88 7.80 19.42
N ARG A 197 6.14 8.17 20.67
CA ARG A 197 5.85 7.34 21.83
C ARG A 197 4.38 7.48 22.21
N VAL A 198 3.72 6.37 22.46
CA VAL A 198 2.31 6.33 22.83
C VAL A 198 2.22 6.05 24.33
N LYS A 199 1.47 6.88 25.03
CA LYS A 199 1.18 6.62 26.43
C LYS A 199 0.07 5.57 26.55
N ALA A 200 0.36 4.56 27.36
CA ALA A 200 -0.65 3.55 27.67
C ALA A 200 -1.77 4.14 28.53
#